data_53546236280bd64285d6fb4982691512
#
_entry.id   53546236280bd64285d6fb4982691512
#
_cell.length_a   1.000
_cell.length_b   1.000
_cell.length_c   1.000
_cell.angle_alpha   90.00
_cell.angle_beta   90.00
_cell.angle_gamma   90.00
#
_symmetry.space_group_name_H-M   'P 1'
#
loop_
_entity.id
_entity.type
_entity.pdbx_description
1 polymer ?
#
loop_
_entity_poly.entity_id
_entity_poly.type
_entity_poly.pdbx_seq_one_letter_code
_entity_poly.pdbx_strand_id
1 'polypeptide(L)'
;TERQADLALQMVYERLNTEYGAILMDPPYHANAFDGALAVIYNAGTKENAGIFSQSQGWLILAEALCGHGERAFNYFLENAPAAQNDRAEIRQLEPYCYGQFTEGKASPNFGRSHVHWLTGTASTVMVGCVEGILGMRPDFYGLRIAPSIPKEWEKFEISKDFRGCHLHITVKNPGHVEAGCKKLYVNGEELPGNYI
;
A
#
# COMPACT_ATOMS: atom_id res chain seq x y z
N THR A 1 -12.20 -6.37 15.38
CA THR A 1 -11.25 -6.11 16.49
C THR A 1 -9.83 -5.98 15.96
N GLU A 2 -8.95 -5.27 16.65
CA GLU A 2 -7.52 -5.13 16.31
C GLU A 2 -6.88 -6.50 16.06
N ARG A 3 -7.06 -7.44 16.97
CA ARG A 3 -6.55 -8.82 16.81
C ARG A 3 -6.99 -9.49 15.51
N GLN A 4 -8.22 -9.26 15.05
CA GLN A 4 -8.69 -9.82 13.78
C GLN A 4 -8.04 -9.14 12.59
N ALA A 5 -7.81 -7.83 12.66
CA ALA A 5 -7.08 -7.08 11.64
C ALA A 5 -5.63 -7.58 11.52
N ASP A 6 -4.92 -7.67 12.64
CA ASP A 6 -3.54 -8.17 12.67
C ASP A 6 -3.44 -9.60 12.11
N LEU A 7 -4.35 -10.49 12.51
CA LEU A 7 -4.37 -11.86 11.99
C LEU A 7 -4.64 -11.90 10.48
N ALA A 8 -5.57 -11.09 9.99
CA ALA A 8 -5.88 -11.03 8.56
C ALA A 8 -4.69 -10.51 7.75
N LEU A 9 -4.04 -9.43 8.21
CA LEU A 9 -2.85 -8.86 7.58
C LEU A 9 -1.66 -9.83 7.63
N GLN A 10 -1.48 -10.55 8.73
CA GLN A 10 -0.47 -11.58 8.82
C GLN A 10 -0.71 -12.71 7.79
N MET A 11 -1.95 -13.15 7.62
CA MET A 11 -2.28 -14.17 6.61
C MET A 11 -2.07 -13.67 5.19
N VAL A 12 -2.36 -12.40 4.90
CA VAL A 12 -2.02 -11.80 3.59
C VAL A 12 -0.51 -11.84 3.36
N TYR A 13 0.27 -11.41 4.35
CA TYR A 13 1.73 -11.40 4.26
C TYR A 13 2.32 -12.79 4.04
N GLU A 14 1.87 -13.79 4.79
CA GLU A 14 2.42 -15.15 4.73
C GLU A 14 1.98 -15.94 3.49
N ARG A 15 0.75 -15.72 3.00
CA ARG A 15 0.14 -16.57 1.99
C ARG A 15 -0.02 -15.91 0.62
N LEU A 16 -0.32 -14.62 0.61
CA LEU A 16 -0.70 -13.93 -0.61
C LEU A 16 0.41 -13.03 -1.15
N ASN A 17 1.34 -12.57 -0.30
CA ASN A 17 2.40 -11.66 -0.75
C ASN A 17 3.37 -12.32 -1.72
N THR A 18 3.85 -11.52 -2.66
CA THR A 18 4.87 -11.87 -3.65
C THR A 18 5.78 -10.66 -3.88
N GLU A 19 6.88 -10.87 -4.55
CA GLU A 19 7.80 -9.81 -4.95
C GLU A 19 7.23 -8.76 -5.93
N TYR A 20 5.99 -8.94 -6.40
CA TYR A 20 5.26 -8.03 -7.28
C TYR A 20 3.97 -7.48 -6.66
N GLY A 21 3.74 -7.76 -5.38
CA GLY A 21 2.55 -7.43 -4.62
C GLY A 21 1.73 -8.65 -4.22
N ALA A 22 0.63 -8.43 -3.50
CA ALA A 22 -0.23 -9.49 -2.99
C ALA A 22 -1.25 -9.96 -4.05
N ILE A 23 -1.33 -11.29 -4.24
CA ILE A 23 -2.37 -11.91 -5.06
C ILE A 23 -3.73 -11.84 -4.37
N LEU A 24 -4.82 -11.85 -5.15
CA LEU A 24 -6.17 -11.72 -4.62
C LEU A 24 -6.65 -12.95 -3.84
N MET A 25 -6.15 -14.12 -4.18
CA MET A 25 -6.52 -15.39 -3.53
C MET A 25 -5.46 -16.47 -3.74
N ASP A 26 -5.44 -17.46 -2.87
CA ASP A 26 -4.66 -18.68 -2.99
C ASP A 26 -5.43 -19.84 -2.33
N PRO A 27 -5.69 -20.96 -3.03
CA PRO A 27 -5.37 -21.27 -4.44
C PRO A 27 -6.30 -20.56 -5.44
N PRO A 28 -5.93 -20.51 -6.75
CA PRO A 28 -6.82 -20.05 -7.80
C PRO A 28 -7.97 -21.03 -8.03
N TYR A 29 -9.06 -20.53 -8.60
CA TYR A 29 -10.13 -21.40 -9.10
C TYR A 29 -9.72 -22.12 -10.37
N HIS A 30 -10.23 -23.34 -10.55
CA HIS A 30 -10.10 -24.14 -11.76
C HIS A 30 -11.46 -24.31 -12.44
N ALA A 31 -11.50 -24.41 -13.77
CA ALA A 31 -12.72 -24.37 -14.58
C ALA A 31 -13.84 -25.36 -14.18
N ASN A 32 -13.51 -26.40 -13.45
CA ASN A 32 -14.47 -27.42 -13.04
C ASN A 32 -14.89 -27.30 -11.56
N ALA A 33 -14.48 -26.25 -10.85
CA ALA A 33 -14.68 -26.16 -9.39
C ALA A 33 -16.08 -25.69 -9.01
N PHE A 34 -16.70 -24.77 -9.77
CA PHE A 34 -18.03 -24.21 -9.46
C PHE A 34 -18.73 -23.69 -10.73
N ASP A 35 -19.95 -24.12 -10.94
CA ASP A 35 -20.87 -23.62 -11.98
C ASP A 35 -21.40 -22.20 -11.71
N GLY A 36 -20.63 -21.28 -11.29
CA GLY A 36 -21.11 -19.93 -10.97
C GLY A 36 -20.03 -18.95 -10.52
N ALA A 37 -18.81 -19.41 -10.34
CA ALA A 37 -17.73 -18.52 -9.97
C ALA A 37 -17.20 -17.75 -11.20
N LEU A 38 -17.53 -16.47 -11.32
CA LEU A 38 -17.06 -15.64 -12.44
C LEU A 38 -15.52 -15.59 -12.57
N ALA A 39 -14.80 -15.79 -11.48
CA ALA A 39 -13.33 -15.82 -11.50
C ALA A 39 -12.76 -16.91 -12.43
N VAL A 40 -13.47 -18.02 -12.66
CA VAL A 40 -12.99 -19.12 -13.54
C VAL A 40 -12.94 -18.75 -15.02
N ILE A 41 -13.54 -17.63 -15.45
CA ILE A 41 -13.39 -17.13 -16.81
C ILE A 41 -11.97 -16.61 -17.10
N TYR A 42 -11.20 -16.33 -16.04
CA TYR A 42 -9.82 -15.91 -16.12
C TYR A 42 -8.89 -17.10 -15.84
N ASN A 43 -7.80 -17.18 -16.59
CA ASN A 43 -6.75 -18.16 -16.32
C ASN A 43 -6.20 -17.99 -14.90
N ALA A 44 -5.80 -19.10 -14.28
CA ALA A 44 -5.17 -19.07 -12.96
C ALA A 44 -3.96 -18.10 -12.93
N GLY A 45 -3.89 -17.26 -11.94
CA GLY A 45 -2.87 -16.22 -11.81
C GLY A 45 -3.16 -14.93 -12.58
N THR A 46 -4.36 -14.76 -13.18
CA THR A 46 -4.71 -13.53 -13.90
C THR A 46 -5.96 -12.89 -13.32
N LYS A 47 -5.99 -11.55 -13.33
CA LYS A 47 -7.11 -10.73 -12.84
C LYS A 47 -7.66 -11.24 -11.51
N GLU A 48 -8.97 -11.46 -11.41
CA GLU A 48 -9.65 -11.88 -10.18
C GLU A 48 -9.36 -13.34 -9.81
N ASN A 49 -8.75 -14.11 -10.69
CA ASN A 49 -8.37 -15.50 -10.41
C ASN A 49 -6.91 -15.63 -9.96
N ALA A 50 -6.61 -15.15 -8.77
CA ALA A 50 -5.27 -15.16 -8.15
C ALA A 50 -4.22 -14.27 -8.87
N GLY A 51 -4.66 -13.26 -9.62
CA GLY A 51 -3.79 -12.18 -10.10
C GLY A 51 -3.43 -11.21 -8.97
N ILE A 52 -2.41 -10.39 -9.18
CA ILE A 52 -2.05 -9.25 -8.35
C ILE A 52 -2.79 -8.04 -8.90
N PHE A 53 -3.93 -7.70 -8.33
CA PHE A 53 -4.71 -6.56 -8.76
C PHE A 53 -4.10 -5.29 -8.15
N SER A 54 -3.61 -4.38 -9.00
CA SER A 54 -2.77 -3.26 -8.53
C SER A 54 -3.53 -2.27 -7.63
N GLN A 55 -4.82 -2.02 -7.91
CA GLN A 55 -5.62 -1.09 -7.11
C GLN A 55 -5.77 -1.55 -5.66
N SER A 56 -5.94 -2.84 -5.41
CA SER A 56 -6.08 -3.38 -4.05
C SER A 56 -4.81 -3.26 -3.21
N GLN A 57 -3.65 -3.11 -3.84
CA GLN A 57 -2.39 -2.92 -3.11
C GLN A 57 -2.40 -1.61 -2.31
N GLY A 58 -3.01 -0.54 -2.84
CA GLY A 58 -3.16 0.72 -2.10
C GLY A 58 -3.99 0.57 -0.83
N TRP A 59 -5.03 -0.27 -0.85
CA TRP A 59 -5.82 -0.58 0.34
C TRP A 59 -5.03 -1.41 1.36
N LEU A 60 -4.20 -2.33 0.88
CA LEU A 60 -3.34 -3.15 1.75
C LEU A 60 -2.27 -2.28 2.42
N ILE A 61 -1.62 -1.38 1.68
CA ILE A 61 -0.68 -0.39 2.23
C ILE A 61 -1.34 0.43 3.35
N LEU A 62 -2.55 0.96 3.09
CA LEU A 62 -3.29 1.73 4.08
C LEU A 62 -3.64 0.88 5.31
N ALA A 63 -4.11 -0.36 5.12
CA ALA A 63 -4.49 -1.24 6.22
C ALA A 63 -3.30 -1.57 7.13
N GLU A 64 -2.14 -1.94 6.57
CA GLU A 64 -0.92 -2.17 7.33
C GLU A 64 -0.49 -0.93 8.12
N ALA A 65 -0.49 0.23 7.46
CA ALA A 65 -0.14 1.49 8.10
C ALA A 65 -1.11 1.88 9.24
N LEU A 66 -2.41 1.62 9.08
CA LEU A 66 -3.42 1.85 10.13
C LEU A 66 -3.22 0.94 11.34
N CYS A 67 -2.69 -0.26 11.14
CA CYS A 67 -2.32 -1.20 12.21
C CYS A 67 -0.90 -0.96 12.77
N GLY A 68 -0.17 0.02 12.25
CA GLY A 68 1.16 0.39 12.75
C GLY A 68 2.32 -0.43 12.20
N HIS A 69 2.10 -1.19 11.13
CA HIS A 69 3.10 -2.02 10.47
C HIS A 69 3.82 -1.24 9.37
N GLY A 70 4.63 -0.24 9.73
CA GLY A 70 5.24 0.70 8.81
C GLY A 70 6.18 0.07 7.79
N GLU A 71 6.98 -0.91 8.20
CA GLU A 71 7.88 -1.64 7.29
C GLU A 71 7.11 -2.44 6.25
N ARG A 72 6.05 -3.16 6.66
CA ARG A 72 5.23 -3.93 5.72
C ARG A 72 4.48 -3.03 4.74
N ALA A 73 3.91 -1.94 5.24
CA ALA A 73 3.25 -0.95 4.39
C ALA A 73 4.19 -0.39 3.32
N PHE A 74 5.41 -0.05 3.68
CA PHE A 74 6.41 0.46 2.76
C PHE A 74 6.91 -0.62 1.77
N ASN A 75 7.08 -1.86 2.21
CA ASN A 75 7.45 -2.97 1.35
C ASN A 75 6.36 -3.25 0.29
N TYR A 76 5.09 -3.28 0.66
CA TYR A 76 3.98 -3.40 -0.31
C TYR A 76 3.95 -2.24 -1.31
N PHE A 77 4.30 -1.04 -0.87
CA PHE A 77 4.46 0.09 -1.79
C PHE A 77 5.57 -0.19 -2.82
N LEU A 78 6.75 -0.61 -2.39
CA LEU A 78 7.89 -0.90 -3.28
C LEU A 78 7.59 -2.06 -4.24
N GLU A 79 6.94 -3.11 -3.77
CA GLU A 79 6.55 -4.27 -4.58
C GLU A 79 5.55 -3.90 -5.70
N ASN A 80 4.70 -2.88 -5.45
CA ASN A 80 3.71 -2.43 -6.43
C ASN A 80 4.16 -1.21 -7.26
N ALA A 81 5.11 -0.41 -6.79
CA ALA A 81 5.54 0.82 -7.46
C ALA A 81 6.31 0.53 -8.76
N PRO A 82 5.85 1.00 -9.94
CA PRO A 82 6.49 0.69 -11.21
C PRO A 82 7.98 1.10 -11.24
N ALA A 83 8.32 2.27 -10.72
CA ALA A 83 9.70 2.77 -10.68
C ALA A 83 10.62 1.91 -9.80
N ALA A 84 10.10 1.36 -8.69
CA ALA A 84 10.87 0.47 -7.80
C ALA A 84 11.11 -0.92 -8.40
N GLN A 85 10.39 -1.29 -9.45
CA GLN A 85 10.47 -2.58 -10.14
C GLN A 85 11.16 -2.48 -11.51
N ASN A 86 11.83 -1.38 -11.80
CA ASN A 86 12.41 -1.13 -13.12
C ASN A 86 13.61 -2.04 -13.46
N ASP A 87 14.30 -2.58 -12.48
CA ASP A 87 15.32 -3.62 -12.62
C ASP A 87 14.76 -4.95 -13.17
N ARG A 88 13.44 -5.13 -13.12
CA ARG A 88 12.68 -6.27 -13.62
C ARG A 88 11.84 -5.93 -14.85
N ALA A 89 12.19 -4.89 -15.58
CA ALA A 89 11.42 -4.38 -16.72
C ALA A 89 11.14 -5.47 -17.80
N GLU A 90 12.09 -6.35 -18.05
CA GLU A 90 11.95 -7.47 -19.00
C GLU A 90 10.83 -8.47 -18.62
N ILE A 91 10.60 -8.65 -17.32
CA ILE A 91 9.52 -9.49 -16.78
C ILE A 91 8.22 -8.70 -16.73
N ARG A 92 8.27 -7.53 -16.14
CA ARG A 92 7.10 -6.67 -15.91
C ARG A 92 6.46 -6.20 -17.20
N GLN A 93 7.23 -5.86 -18.21
CA GLN A 93 6.77 -5.31 -19.48
C GLN A 93 5.83 -4.11 -19.29
N LEU A 94 6.20 -3.20 -18.37
CA LEU A 94 5.45 -2.05 -17.93
C LEU A 94 6.36 -0.84 -17.89
N GLU A 95 5.86 0.31 -18.30
CA GLU A 95 6.60 1.57 -18.20
C GLU A 95 6.89 1.92 -16.73
N PRO A 96 8.09 2.47 -16.39
CA PRO A 96 8.51 2.70 -15.01
C PRO A 96 7.75 3.81 -14.28
N TYR A 97 6.82 4.48 -14.95
CA TYR A 97 6.04 5.60 -14.44
C TYR A 97 4.52 5.38 -14.53
N CYS A 98 4.08 4.17 -14.88
CA CYS A 98 2.66 3.89 -15.04
C CYS A 98 2.27 2.61 -14.29
N TYR A 99 1.07 2.61 -13.71
CA TYR A 99 0.48 1.41 -13.15
C TYR A 99 -0.29 0.63 -14.21
N GLY A 100 -0.14 -0.70 -14.20
CA GLY A 100 -1.05 -1.61 -14.88
C GLY A 100 -2.27 -1.90 -14.00
N GLN A 101 -3.33 -2.45 -14.58
CA GLN A 101 -4.51 -2.88 -13.83
C GLN A 101 -4.18 -4.08 -12.95
N PHE A 102 -3.43 -5.05 -13.48
CA PHE A 102 -2.99 -6.24 -12.75
C PHE A 102 -1.63 -6.73 -13.24
N THR A 103 -0.98 -7.48 -12.38
CA THR A 103 0.22 -8.26 -12.69
C THR A 103 -0.13 -9.74 -12.54
N GLU A 104 0.40 -10.60 -13.40
CA GLU A 104 0.18 -12.04 -13.31
C GLU A 104 0.78 -12.59 -12.01
N GLY A 105 -0.04 -13.35 -11.27
CA GLY A 105 0.31 -13.96 -9.99
C GLY A 105 1.07 -15.27 -10.15
N LYS A 106 1.51 -15.84 -9.03
CA LYS A 106 2.37 -17.06 -8.98
C LYS A 106 1.80 -18.32 -9.63
N ALA A 107 0.49 -18.37 -9.88
CA ALA A 107 -0.15 -19.49 -10.57
C ALA A 107 -0.09 -19.35 -12.11
N SER A 108 0.35 -18.22 -12.63
CA SER A 108 0.53 -18.02 -14.07
C SER A 108 1.94 -18.42 -14.53
N PRO A 109 2.10 -18.98 -15.75
CA PRO A 109 3.41 -19.21 -16.35
C PRO A 109 4.17 -17.90 -16.65
N ASN A 110 3.49 -16.76 -16.69
CA ASN A 110 4.09 -15.44 -16.92
C ASN A 110 4.10 -14.60 -15.62
N PHE A 111 4.36 -15.22 -14.48
CA PHE A 111 4.41 -14.55 -13.19
C PHE A 111 5.24 -13.26 -13.25
N GLY A 112 4.69 -12.16 -12.76
CA GLY A 112 5.30 -10.84 -12.74
C GLY A 112 4.98 -9.94 -13.95
N ARG A 113 4.39 -10.48 -15.04
CA ARG A 113 4.02 -9.67 -16.21
C ARG A 113 2.80 -8.81 -15.94
N SER A 114 2.90 -7.50 -16.20
CA SER A 114 1.82 -6.53 -16.00
C SER A 114 0.98 -6.34 -17.27
N HIS A 115 -0.28 -5.99 -17.05
CA HIS A 115 -1.28 -5.85 -18.11
C HIS A 115 -2.17 -4.61 -17.91
N VAL A 116 -2.78 -4.19 -19.04
CA VAL A 116 -3.76 -3.09 -19.10
C VAL A 116 -3.18 -1.81 -18.50
N HIS A 117 -2.11 -1.34 -19.13
CA HIS A 117 -1.38 -0.14 -18.75
C HIS A 117 -2.30 1.08 -18.80
N TRP A 118 -2.15 2.02 -17.87
CA TRP A 118 -2.88 3.29 -17.76
C TRP A 118 -4.37 3.18 -17.37
N LEU A 119 -5.02 2.05 -17.59
CA LEU A 119 -6.43 1.83 -17.30
C LEU A 119 -6.64 1.25 -15.89
N THR A 120 -6.38 2.06 -14.87
CA THR A 120 -6.51 1.63 -13.48
C THR A 120 -6.65 2.81 -12.53
N GLY A 121 -7.39 2.62 -11.43
CA GLY A 121 -7.44 3.57 -10.31
C GLY A 121 -6.29 3.41 -9.31
N THR A 122 -5.27 2.61 -9.61
CA THR A 122 -4.19 2.25 -8.69
C THR A 122 -3.43 3.47 -8.14
N ALA A 123 -3.11 4.44 -9.01
CA ALA A 123 -2.38 5.63 -8.59
C ALA A 123 -3.08 6.37 -7.44
N SER A 124 -4.41 6.49 -7.50
CA SER A 124 -5.20 7.16 -6.45
C SER A 124 -5.17 6.38 -5.14
N THR A 125 -5.37 5.06 -5.18
CA THR A 125 -5.40 4.24 -3.96
C THR A 125 -4.02 4.12 -3.32
N VAL A 126 -2.96 3.98 -4.12
CA VAL A 126 -1.58 3.97 -3.63
C VAL A 126 -1.20 5.33 -3.05
N MET A 127 -1.61 6.44 -3.69
CA MET A 127 -1.36 7.78 -3.15
C MET A 127 -2.02 7.97 -1.78
N VAL A 128 -3.26 7.52 -1.60
CA VAL A 128 -3.92 7.52 -0.28
C VAL A 128 -3.16 6.61 0.69
N GLY A 129 -2.79 5.41 0.29
CA GLY A 129 -1.99 4.49 1.13
C GLY A 129 -0.67 5.12 1.57
N CYS A 130 0.02 5.85 0.70
CA CYS A 130 1.27 6.53 1.04
C CYS A 130 1.04 7.76 1.92
N VAL A 131 0.17 8.69 1.51
CA VAL A 131 0.01 9.98 2.19
C VAL A 131 -0.72 9.83 3.53
N GLU A 132 -1.85 9.13 3.53
CA GLU A 132 -2.65 8.96 4.75
C GLU A 132 -2.17 7.76 5.58
N GLY A 133 -1.65 6.71 4.93
CA GLY A 133 -1.09 5.53 5.59
C GLY A 133 0.33 5.78 6.08
N ILE A 134 1.32 5.64 5.18
CA ILE A 134 2.75 5.65 5.53
C ILE A 134 3.17 6.99 6.14
N LEU A 135 2.95 8.11 5.43
CA LEU A 135 3.31 9.44 5.94
C LEU A 135 2.39 9.93 7.06
N GLY A 136 1.20 9.34 7.18
CA GLY A 136 0.28 9.58 8.28
C GLY A 136 -0.42 10.93 8.27
N MET A 137 -0.55 11.57 7.11
CA MET A 137 -1.24 12.86 6.94
C MET A 137 -2.72 12.63 6.69
N ARG A 138 -3.51 12.45 7.76
CA ARG A 138 -4.92 12.02 7.70
C ARG A 138 -5.86 13.18 7.92
N PRO A 139 -6.45 13.76 6.85
CA PRO A 139 -7.47 14.78 6.99
C PRO A 139 -8.78 14.18 7.52
N ASP A 140 -9.41 14.86 8.46
CA ASP A 140 -10.75 14.52 8.91
C ASP A 140 -11.58 15.80 9.19
N PHE A 141 -12.77 15.62 9.77
CA PHE A 141 -13.67 16.74 10.05
C PHE A 141 -13.06 17.74 11.04
N TYR A 142 -12.29 17.28 11.99
CA TYR A 142 -11.73 18.09 13.07
C TYR A 142 -10.42 18.80 12.71
N GLY A 143 -9.66 18.26 11.76
CA GLY A 143 -8.36 18.82 11.41
C GLY A 143 -7.51 17.87 10.58
N LEU A 144 -6.20 18.03 10.65
CA LEU A 144 -5.23 17.11 10.08
C LEU A 144 -4.59 16.28 11.20
N ARG A 145 -4.88 15.00 11.22
CA ARG A 145 -4.26 14.06 12.15
C ARG A 145 -2.89 13.64 11.64
N ILE A 146 -1.87 13.74 12.49
CA ILE A 146 -0.50 13.33 12.21
C ILE A 146 -0.25 11.97 12.88
N ALA A 147 -0.17 10.90 12.08
CA ALA A 147 -0.04 9.53 12.57
C ALA A 147 0.82 8.68 11.61
N PRO A 148 2.13 8.95 11.47
CA PRO A 148 3.02 8.24 10.56
C PRO A 148 3.13 6.77 10.92
N SER A 149 3.30 5.93 9.89
CA SER A 149 3.61 4.51 10.01
C SER A 149 4.69 4.18 8.97
N ILE A 150 5.95 4.25 9.39
CA ILE A 150 7.15 4.30 8.55
C ILE A 150 8.13 3.19 8.88
N PRO A 151 9.07 2.85 7.99
CA PRO A 151 10.19 1.98 8.32
C PRO A 151 11.00 2.53 9.51
N LYS A 152 11.51 1.64 10.35
CA LYS A 152 12.32 2.00 11.53
C LYS A 152 13.60 2.77 11.18
N GLU A 153 14.15 2.50 10.01
CA GLU A 153 15.38 3.13 9.51
C GLU A 153 15.17 4.59 9.12
N TRP A 154 13.92 5.03 8.94
CA TRP A 154 13.64 6.43 8.63
C TRP A 154 13.80 7.28 9.90
N GLU A 155 14.90 7.99 9.99
CA GLU A 155 15.18 8.90 11.11
C GLU A 155 14.37 10.19 11.02
N LYS A 156 14.10 10.64 9.78
CA LYS A 156 13.44 11.91 9.51
C LYS A 156 12.79 11.89 8.11
N PHE A 157 11.66 12.58 7.96
CA PHE A 157 11.16 13.02 6.67
C PHE A 157 10.48 14.39 6.77
N GLU A 158 10.29 15.04 5.63
CA GLU A 158 9.62 16.32 5.51
C GLU A 158 8.54 16.26 4.45
N ILE A 159 7.45 16.97 4.67
CA ILE A 159 6.37 17.10 3.70
C ILE A 159 5.81 18.52 3.75
N SER A 160 5.54 19.10 2.58
CA SER A 160 4.79 20.34 2.44
C SER A 160 3.40 20.03 1.93
N LYS A 161 2.39 20.63 2.54
CA LYS A 161 0.98 20.35 2.23
C LYS A 161 0.13 21.59 2.44
N ASP A 162 -0.72 21.89 1.45
CA ASP A 162 -1.79 22.84 1.62
C ASP A 162 -2.99 22.15 2.28
N PHE A 163 -3.50 22.75 3.36
CA PHE A 163 -4.63 22.23 4.09
C PHE A 163 -5.49 23.36 4.63
N ARG A 164 -6.76 23.43 4.20
CA ARG A 164 -7.77 24.41 4.65
C ARG A 164 -7.27 25.86 4.64
N GLY A 165 -6.58 26.26 3.58
CA GLY A 165 -6.07 27.62 3.40
C GLY A 165 -4.74 27.92 4.11
N CYS A 166 -4.18 26.97 4.81
CA CYS A 166 -2.84 27.05 5.41
C CYS A 166 -1.83 26.25 4.59
N HIS A 167 -0.63 26.80 4.41
CA HIS A 167 0.52 26.07 3.90
C HIS A 167 1.30 25.47 5.06
N LEU A 168 1.33 24.15 5.17
CA LEU A 168 1.99 23.43 6.24
C LEU A 168 3.36 22.90 5.74
N HIS A 169 4.40 23.15 6.54
CA HIS A 169 5.69 22.47 6.40
C HIS A 169 5.89 21.59 7.62
N ILE A 170 5.85 20.27 7.39
CA ILE A 170 5.82 19.26 8.46
C ILE A 170 7.13 18.49 8.44
N THR A 171 7.83 18.49 9.58
CA THR A 171 9.01 17.67 9.81
C THR A 171 8.67 16.58 10.82
N VAL A 172 8.78 15.33 10.42
CA VAL A 172 8.68 14.17 11.31
C VAL A 172 10.08 13.67 11.67
N LYS A 173 10.35 13.48 12.95
CA LYS A 173 11.61 12.93 13.48
C LYS A 173 11.32 11.64 14.23
N ASN A 174 12.09 10.60 13.95
CA ASN A 174 11.96 9.25 14.54
C ASN A 174 13.24 8.81 15.27
N PRO A 175 13.69 9.54 16.32
CA PRO A 175 14.91 9.17 17.05
C PRO A 175 14.77 7.86 17.84
N GLY A 176 13.56 7.37 18.00
CA GLY A 176 13.28 6.11 18.68
C GLY A 176 13.25 4.90 17.77
N HIS A 177 13.43 5.08 16.46
CA HIS A 177 13.37 4.00 15.46
C HIS A 177 12.12 3.12 15.63
N VAL A 178 10.97 3.77 15.77
CA VAL A 178 9.65 3.10 15.89
C VAL A 178 8.92 3.11 14.56
N GLU A 179 8.04 2.13 14.35
CA GLU A 179 7.28 2.05 13.10
C GLU A 179 6.08 3.00 13.07
N ALA A 180 5.48 3.31 14.20
CA ALA A 180 4.23 4.06 14.19
C ALA A 180 4.06 4.98 15.40
N GLY A 181 3.21 5.98 15.21
CA GLY A 181 2.73 6.87 16.25
C GLY A 181 3.28 8.29 16.18
N CYS A 182 2.71 9.15 17.02
CA CYS A 182 3.15 10.53 17.23
C CYS A 182 3.22 10.76 18.74
N LYS A 183 4.42 10.88 19.29
CA LYS A 183 4.63 11.07 20.73
C LYS A 183 4.43 12.51 21.15
N LYS A 184 4.87 13.47 20.32
CA LYS A 184 4.79 14.91 20.55
C LYS A 184 4.55 15.62 19.25
N LEU A 185 3.70 16.62 19.27
CA LEU A 185 3.41 17.49 18.15
C LEU A 185 3.70 18.94 18.54
N TYR A 186 4.41 19.67 17.68
CA TYR A 186 4.69 21.09 17.85
C TYR A 186 4.16 21.86 16.63
N VAL A 187 3.51 22.99 16.87
CA VAL A 187 3.10 23.93 15.82
C VAL A 187 3.72 25.29 16.14
N ASN A 188 4.53 25.81 15.22
CA ASN A 188 5.26 27.07 15.38
C ASN A 188 6.07 27.16 16.70
N GLY A 189 6.57 26.02 17.18
CA GLY A 189 7.37 25.91 18.40
C GLY A 189 6.57 25.64 19.68
N GLU A 190 5.25 25.67 19.63
CA GLU A 190 4.38 25.36 20.77
C GLU A 190 3.93 23.90 20.75
N GLU A 191 4.05 23.20 21.88
CA GLU A 191 3.61 21.82 22.03
C GLU A 191 2.08 21.75 22.10
N LEU A 192 1.46 20.97 21.21
CA LEU A 192 0.03 20.71 21.23
C LEU A 192 -0.29 19.36 21.88
N PRO A 193 -1.42 19.22 22.57
CA PRO A 193 -1.89 17.96 23.09
C PRO A 193 -2.37 17.04 21.96
N GLY A 194 -1.97 15.77 22.01
CA GLY A 194 -2.39 14.79 21.01
C GLY A 194 -1.62 14.90 19.69
N ASN A 195 -2.31 14.61 18.58
CA ASN A 195 -1.71 14.54 17.26
C ASN A 195 -2.56 15.17 16.14
N TYR A 196 -3.31 16.22 16.46
CA TYR A 196 -4.12 17.02 15.52
C TYR A 196 -3.62 18.47 15.40
N ILE A 197 -3.69 18.98 14.17
CA ILE A 197 -3.52 20.40 13.82
C ILE A 197 -4.70 20.89 12.98
#